data_1bde3102ae13a10e0b61e8be09725f78
#
_entry.id   1bde3102ae13a10e0b61e8be09725f78
#
_cell.length_a   1.000
_cell.length_b   1.000
_cell.length_c   1.000
_cell.angle_alpha   90.00
_cell.angle_beta   90.00
_cell.angle_gamma   90.00
#
_symmetry.space_group_name_H-M   'P 1'
#
loop_
_entity.id
_entity.type
_entity.pdbx_description
1 polymer ?
#
loop_
_entity_poly.entity_id
_entity_poly.type
_entity_poly.pdbx_seq_one_letter_code
_entity_poly.pdbx_strand_id
1 'polypeptide(L)'
;MTISILRTADAWWVQTASGAAHVTSDAATTRELLADRPAIEAALKSTDTVPVQSLELLSPITTPCRVVAQATNYASHVKDVGRDPVKTPLTFFRKASGSVTGPTGDVVKPEHVKLLDYEVEVGLVIGRELPVGTDVTEGNLAEFVVGLVLTNDISARDVQLPKQQFFESKSYPTFTPVGPALVLVDADELKRFGELRLRLSVNGKVRQNMVVEGDILFPPVQALQALVKFQKLEAGDILLTGTPVGTALTTHGIAPKGDLELGAFLSAQAEKNPNYLHDGDVIETTVATDDGAIDLGVQRNVVVYK
;
A
#
# COMPACT_ATOMS: atom_id res chain seq x y z
N MET A 1 -17.87 12.12 -4.98
CA MET A 1 -17.70 12.06 -3.48
C MET A 1 -17.23 10.67 -3.13
N THR A 2 -16.09 10.57 -2.47
CA THR A 2 -15.48 9.30 -2.04
C THR A 2 -16.37 8.56 -1.05
N ILE A 3 -16.32 7.23 -1.08
CA ILE A 3 -17.02 6.36 -0.14
C ILE A 3 -15.98 5.52 0.58
N SER A 4 -15.87 5.68 1.90
CA SER A 4 -14.92 4.91 2.72
C SER A 4 -15.60 3.66 3.27
N ILE A 5 -15.13 2.50 2.83
CA ILE A 5 -15.57 1.18 3.29
C ILE A 5 -14.61 0.69 4.36
N LEU A 6 -15.14 0.29 5.51
CA LEU A 6 -14.43 -0.28 6.62
C LEU A 6 -14.83 -1.75 6.81
N ARG A 7 -13.98 -2.55 7.45
CA ARG A 7 -14.26 -3.96 7.72
C ARG A 7 -13.91 -4.32 9.16
N THR A 8 -14.82 -5.04 9.81
CA THR A 8 -14.59 -5.78 11.06
C THR A 8 -14.57 -7.29 10.79
N ALA A 9 -14.42 -8.10 11.82
CA ALA A 9 -14.39 -9.55 11.66
C ALA A 9 -15.71 -10.13 11.12
N ASP A 10 -16.81 -9.48 11.43
CA ASP A 10 -18.19 -9.95 11.22
C ASP A 10 -19.02 -9.06 10.28
N ALA A 11 -18.50 -7.88 9.88
CA ALA A 11 -19.31 -6.92 9.13
C ALA A 11 -18.49 -5.99 8.22
N TRP A 12 -19.22 -5.43 7.26
CA TRP A 12 -18.80 -4.29 6.45
C TRP A 12 -19.51 -3.03 6.91
N TRP A 13 -18.82 -1.91 6.81
CA TRP A 13 -19.30 -0.61 7.25
C TRP A 13 -18.99 0.45 6.20
N VAL A 14 -19.83 1.47 6.13
CA VAL A 14 -19.57 2.68 5.34
C VAL A 14 -19.40 3.85 6.29
N GLN A 15 -18.33 4.60 6.15
CA GLN A 15 -18.12 5.80 6.94
C GLN A 15 -19.02 6.92 6.41
N THR A 16 -19.77 7.54 7.32
CA THR A 16 -20.64 8.68 7.07
C THR A 16 -20.19 9.88 7.91
N ALA A 17 -20.81 11.03 7.72
CA ALA A 17 -20.51 12.21 8.54
C ALA A 17 -20.81 12.00 10.05
N SER A 18 -21.72 11.07 10.39
CA SER A 18 -22.15 10.80 11.76
C SER A 18 -21.48 9.58 12.41
N GLY A 19 -20.69 8.81 11.67
CA GLY A 19 -20.05 7.60 12.16
C GLY A 19 -19.96 6.51 11.09
N ALA A 20 -19.94 5.26 11.49
CA ALA A 20 -19.95 4.10 10.60
C ALA A 20 -21.34 3.47 10.54
N ALA A 21 -21.91 3.36 9.35
CA ALA A 21 -23.18 2.68 9.10
C ALA A 21 -22.93 1.23 8.65
N HIS A 22 -23.68 0.30 9.21
CA HIS A 22 -23.58 -1.12 8.87
C HIS A 22 -24.05 -1.36 7.43
N VAL A 23 -23.28 -2.13 6.65
CA VAL A 23 -23.69 -2.58 5.31
C VAL A 23 -24.43 -3.90 5.44
N THR A 24 -25.73 -3.91 5.16
CA THR A 24 -26.53 -5.14 5.16
C THR A 24 -26.26 -5.91 3.87
N SER A 25 -25.32 -6.85 3.93
CA SER A 25 -24.90 -7.68 2.79
C SER A 25 -24.38 -9.02 3.29
N ASP A 26 -24.57 -10.08 2.52
CA ASP A 26 -23.99 -11.42 2.79
C ASP A 26 -22.56 -11.55 2.25
N ALA A 27 -21.96 -10.47 1.77
CA ALA A 27 -20.62 -10.44 1.19
C ALA A 27 -19.54 -10.84 2.22
N ALA A 28 -18.89 -11.97 2.03
CA ALA A 28 -17.77 -12.43 2.85
C ALA A 28 -16.43 -11.87 2.39
N THR A 29 -16.34 -11.44 1.14
CA THR A 29 -15.10 -10.98 0.50
C THR A 29 -15.23 -9.56 -0.06
N THR A 30 -14.10 -8.88 -0.22
CA THR A 30 -14.04 -7.58 -0.90
C THR A 30 -14.66 -7.65 -2.30
N ARG A 31 -14.40 -8.73 -3.05
CA ARG A 31 -14.99 -8.95 -4.38
C ARG A 31 -16.51 -8.96 -4.34
N GLU A 32 -17.08 -9.72 -3.41
CA GLU A 32 -18.55 -9.84 -3.26
C GLU A 32 -19.16 -8.52 -2.84
N LEU A 33 -18.53 -7.81 -1.89
CA LEU A 33 -19.00 -6.49 -1.48
C LEU A 33 -18.97 -5.47 -2.63
N LEU A 34 -17.92 -5.46 -3.43
CA LEU A 34 -17.82 -4.56 -4.60
C LEU A 34 -18.89 -4.84 -5.65
N ALA A 35 -19.39 -6.08 -5.72
CA ALA A 35 -20.51 -6.45 -6.58
C ALA A 35 -21.87 -6.04 -6.00
N ASP A 36 -21.96 -5.80 -4.68
CA ASP A 36 -23.19 -5.41 -3.98
C ASP A 36 -23.25 -3.88 -3.76
N ARG A 37 -23.11 -3.12 -4.84
CA ARG A 37 -23.20 -1.63 -4.80
C ARG A 37 -24.47 -1.11 -4.17
N PRO A 38 -25.67 -1.71 -4.39
CA PRO A 38 -26.90 -1.27 -3.74
C PRO A 38 -26.83 -1.29 -2.22
N ALA A 39 -26.21 -2.31 -1.60
CA ALA A 39 -26.05 -2.39 -0.15
C ALA A 39 -25.15 -1.27 0.39
N ILE A 40 -24.03 -0.98 -0.31
CA ILE A 40 -23.15 0.15 0.03
C ILE A 40 -23.91 1.48 -0.03
N GLU A 41 -24.66 1.72 -1.10
CA GLU A 41 -25.44 2.94 -1.30
C GLU A 41 -26.60 3.09 -0.29
N ALA A 42 -27.19 1.98 0.14
CA ALA A 42 -28.19 1.97 1.20
C ALA A 42 -27.59 2.36 2.55
N ALA A 43 -26.42 1.81 2.88
CA ALA A 43 -25.69 2.13 4.11
C ALA A 43 -25.29 3.61 4.19
N LEU A 44 -24.89 4.22 3.06
CA LEU A 44 -24.58 5.67 3.00
C LEU A 44 -25.74 6.57 3.42
N LYS A 45 -26.97 6.11 3.26
CA LYS A 45 -28.19 6.87 3.60
C LYS A 45 -28.69 6.56 5.02
N SER A 46 -28.06 5.63 5.70
CA SER A 46 -28.45 5.22 7.05
C SER A 46 -28.11 6.32 8.07
N THR A 47 -29.00 6.55 9.00
CA THR A 47 -28.80 7.39 10.19
C THR A 47 -28.45 6.55 11.43
N ASP A 48 -28.54 5.22 11.33
CA ASP A 48 -28.13 4.29 12.36
C ASP A 48 -26.62 4.04 12.22
N THR A 49 -25.84 4.68 13.09
CA THR A 49 -24.38 4.68 13.01
C THR A 49 -23.76 4.43 14.38
N VAL A 50 -22.55 3.86 14.35
CA VAL A 50 -21.70 3.72 15.53
C VAL A 50 -20.43 4.59 15.37
N PRO A 51 -19.78 5.00 16.46
CA PRO A 51 -18.50 5.69 16.34
C PRO A 51 -17.46 4.80 15.64
N VAL A 52 -16.75 5.32 14.64
CA VAL A 52 -15.71 4.55 13.94
C VAL A 52 -14.66 4.00 14.91
N GLN A 53 -14.33 4.76 15.95
CA GLN A 53 -13.36 4.41 16.98
C GLN A 53 -13.78 3.21 17.84
N SER A 54 -15.06 2.82 17.82
CA SER A 54 -15.57 1.63 18.51
C SER A 54 -15.39 0.34 17.70
N LEU A 55 -14.96 0.45 16.44
CA LEU A 55 -14.79 -0.70 15.55
C LEU A 55 -13.35 -1.24 15.64
N GLU A 56 -13.22 -2.55 15.79
CA GLU A 56 -11.95 -3.24 15.60
C GLU A 56 -11.73 -3.49 14.09
N LEU A 57 -10.98 -2.57 13.46
CA LEU A 57 -10.82 -2.57 12.03
C LEU A 57 -9.81 -3.62 11.56
N LEU A 58 -10.22 -4.41 10.58
CA LEU A 58 -9.39 -5.31 9.80
C LEU A 58 -9.04 -4.69 8.44
N SER A 59 -8.12 -5.33 7.71
CA SER A 59 -7.90 -4.97 6.31
C SER A 59 -9.21 -5.00 5.53
N PRO A 60 -9.57 -3.93 4.79
CA PRO A 60 -10.74 -3.93 3.92
C PRO A 60 -10.52 -4.77 2.66
N ILE A 61 -9.31 -5.27 2.46
CA ILE A 61 -8.98 -6.23 1.41
C ILE A 61 -8.92 -7.62 2.01
N THR A 62 -9.81 -8.49 1.57
CA THR A 62 -9.87 -9.88 2.03
C THR A 62 -8.88 -10.76 1.29
N THR A 63 -8.40 -11.78 1.96
CA THR A 63 -7.49 -12.78 1.39
C THR A 63 -8.24 -14.11 1.17
N PRO A 64 -7.88 -14.89 0.12
CA PRO A 64 -6.79 -14.66 -0.81
C PRO A 64 -7.08 -13.59 -1.88
N CYS A 65 -6.07 -12.77 -2.19
CA CYS A 65 -6.07 -11.83 -3.30
C CYS A 65 -4.69 -11.80 -3.94
N ARG A 66 -4.56 -11.27 -5.15
CA ARG A 66 -3.23 -10.95 -5.70
C ARG A 66 -2.77 -9.61 -5.14
N VAL A 67 -1.54 -9.59 -4.64
CA VAL A 67 -0.84 -8.37 -4.27
C VAL A 67 0.33 -8.21 -5.24
N VAL A 68 0.17 -7.34 -6.21
CA VAL A 68 1.22 -6.94 -7.16
C VAL A 68 1.80 -5.61 -6.70
N ALA A 69 3.10 -5.40 -6.84
CA ALA A 69 3.74 -4.15 -6.45
C ALA A 69 4.73 -3.68 -7.51
N GLN A 70 4.84 -2.34 -7.64
CA GLN A 70 5.82 -1.69 -8.50
C GLN A 70 7.11 -1.44 -7.73
N ALA A 71 8.24 -1.95 -8.21
CA ALA A 71 9.54 -1.68 -7.63
C ALA A 71 10.05 -0.31 -8.07
N THR A 72 10.60 0.47 -7.13
CA THR A 72 11.32 1.74 -7.38
C THR A 72 10.59 2.70 -8.33
N ASN A 73 9.35 3.01 -8.01
CA ASN A 73 8.46 3.80 -8.88
C ASN A 73 8.45 5.30 -8.59
N TYR A 74 9.31 5.80 -7.71
CA TYR A 74 9.43 7.23 -7.39
C TYR A 74 10.85 7.71 -7.65
N ALA A 75 10.98 8.82 -8.38
CA ALA A 75 12.28 9.37 -8.78
C ALA A 75 13.17 9.72 -7.59
N SER A 76 12.58 10.23 -6.53
CA SER A 76 13.27 10.55 -5.28
C SER A 76 13.86 9.29 -4.63
N HIS A 77 13.08 8.22 -4.53
CA HIS A 77 13.53 6.95 -3.98
C HIS A 77 14.63 6.29 -4.85
N VAL A 78 14.44 6.30 -6.18
CA VAL A 78 15.44 5.78 -7.13
C VAL A 78 16.79 6.46 -6.94
N LYS A 79 16.82 7.79 -6.78
CA LYS A 79 18.05 8.56 -6.53
C LYS A 79 18.66 8.21 -5.18
N ASP A 80 17.84 8.07 -4.13
CA ASP A 80 18.30 7.77 -2.77
C ASP A 80 18.98 6.40 -2.68
N VAL A 81 18.53 5.42 -3.47
CA VAL A 81 19.18 4.10 -3.60
C VAL A 81 20.28 4.05 -4.67
N GLY A 82 20.77 5.20 -5.14
CA GLY A 82 21.93 5.32 -6.02
C GLY A 82 21.69 4.92 -7.48
N ARG A 83 20.44 5.01 -7.95
CA ARG A 83 20.07 4.69 -9.33
C ARG A 83 19.65 5.93 -10.12
N ASP A 84 19.58 5.79 -11.43
CA ASP A 84 19.12 6.84 -12.36
C ASP A 84 17.63 6.65 -12.69
N PRO A 85 16.75 7.59 -12.32
CA PRO A 85 15.33 7.50 -12.62
C PRO A 85 15.01 7.36 -14.11
N VAL A 86 15.80 8.00 -14.98
CA VAL A 86 15.59 7.96 -16.43
C VAL A 86 15.85 6.57 -17.02
N LYS A 87 16.71 5.78 -16.35
CA LYS A 87 17.07 4.41 -16.76
C LYS A 87 16.33 3.34 -15.98
N THR A 88 15.49 3.71 -15.02
CA THR A 88 14.76 2.76 -14.20
C THR A 88 13.63 2.12 -15.01
N PRO A 89 13.63 0.80 -15.21
CA PRO A 89 12.55 0.12 -15.92
C PRO A 89 11.33 -0.04 -15.00
N LEU A 90 10.15 -0.02 -15.59
CA LEU A 90 8.95 -0.45 -14.90
C LEU A 90 9.05 -1.93 -14.54
N THR A 91 9.09 -2.24 -13.26
CA THR A 91 9.29 -3.58 -12.73
C THR A 91 8.20 -3.92 -11.73
N PHE A 92 7.66 -5.15 -11.85
CA PHE A 92 6.68 -5.67 -10.91
C PHE A 92 7.25 -6.82 -10.10
N PHE A 93 6.78 -6.95 -8.88
CA PHE A 93 6.95 -8.14 -8.06
C PHE A 93 5.63 -8.51 -7.39
N ARG A 94 5.57 -9.69 -6.81
CA ARG A 94 4.40 -10.15 -6.06
C ARG A 94 4.72 -10.22 -4.57
N LYS A 95 3.71 -9.91 -3.77
CA LYS A 95 3.70 -10.24 -2.34
C LYS A 95 2.72 -11.40 -2.12
N ALA A 96 3.01 -12.23 -1.13
CA ALA A 96 2.09 -13.30 -0.76
C ALA A 96 0.81 -12.69 -0.16
N SER A 97 -0.34 -13.23 -0.54
CA SER A 97 -1.63 -12.84 0.04
C SER A 97 -1.65 -12.97 1.57
N GLY A 98 -0.96 -13.97 2.13
CA GLY A 98 -0.82 -14.17 3.58
C GLY A 98 0.05 -13.13 4.31
N SER A 99 0.64 -12.16 3.61
CA SER A 99 1.34 -11.04 4.25
C SER A 99 0.42 -9.87 4.62
N VAL A 100 -0.83 -9.86 4.12
CA VAL A 100 -1.81 -8.81 4.41
C VAL A 100 -2.21 -8.83 5.87
N THR A 101 -2.18 -7.66 6.50
CA THR A 101 -2.69 -7.42 7.86
C THR A 101 -3.52 -6.14 7.91
N GLY A 102 -4.18 -5.89 9.03
CA GLY A 102 -5.05 -4.72 9.24
C GLY A 102 -4.28 -3.43 9.57
N PRO A 103 -5.02 -2.31 9.66
CA PRO A 103 -4.43 -0.99 9.86
C PRO A 103 -3.82 -0.78 11.25
N THR A 104 -4.18 -1.61 12.22
CA THR A 104 -3.71 -1.52 13.62
C THR A 104 -3.01 -2.81 14.09
N GLY A 105 -2.85 -3.79 13.19
CA GLY A 105 -2.15 -5.04 13.50
C GLY A 105 -0.64 -4.83 13.68
N ASP A 106 -0.02 -5.71 14.44
CA ASP A 106 1.44 -5.69 14.64
C ASP A 106 2.19 -6.00 13.33
N VAL A 107 3.34 -5.36 13.15
CA VAL A 107 4.34 -5.75 12.15
C VAL A 107 5.34 -6.68 12.84
N VAL A 108 5.24 -7.97 12.53
CA VAL A 108 6.05 -9.00 13.19
C VAL A 108 7.34 -9.22 12.43
N LYS A 109 8.48 -8.86 13.06
CA LYS A 109 9.82 -9.11 12.50
C LYS A 109 10.26 -10.54 12.82
N PRO A 110 10.54 -11.39 11.81
CA PRO A 110 11.14 -12.70 12.02
C PRO A 110 12.55 -12.60 12.65
N GLU A 111 12.93 -13.58 13.49
CA GLU A 111 14.20 -13.60 14.22
C GLU A 111 15.44 -13.42 13.31
N HIS A 112 15.42 -14.05 12.14
CA HIS A 112 16.55 -14.01 11.21
C HIS A 112 16.66 -12.70 10.42
N VAL A 113 15.63 -11.84 10.40
CA VAL A 113 15.64 -10.53 9.75
C VAL A 113 16.36 -9.52 10.64
N LYS A 114 17.34 -8.81 10.08
CA LYS A 114 18.14 -7.81 10.79
C LYS A 114 17.78 -6.38 10.42
N LEU A 115 17.39 -6.15 9.17
CA LEU A 115 17.14 -4.82 8.61
C LEU A 115 15.68 -4.71 8.16
N LEU A 116 14.79 -4.43 9.12
CA LEU A 116 13.37 -4.22 8.85
C LEU A 116 13.11 -2.78 8.46
N ASP A 117 12.49 -2.56 7.30
CA ASP A 117 12.23 -1.26 6.70
C ASP A 117 10.74 -1.07 6.38
N TYR A 118 10.34 0.16 6.11
CA TYR A 118 8.99 0.62 5.85
C TYR A 118 8.90 1.35 4.52
N GLU A 119 7.75 1.27 3.86
CA GLU A 119 7.46 1.92 2.59
C GLU A 119 5.97 2.29 2.53
N VAL A 120 5.61 3.56 2.78
CA VAL A 120 4.22 4.00 2.59
C VAL A 120 3.88 4.04 1.11
N GLU A 121 2.74 3.44 0.74
CA GLU A 121 2.29 3.35 -0.64
C GLU A 121 0.78 3.56 -0.78
N VAL A 122 0.35 3.86 -2.00
CA VAL A 122 -1.05 3.77 -2.42
C VAL A 122 -1.28 2.41 -3.09
N GLY A 123 -2.29 1.69 -2.66
CA GLY A 123 -2.78 0.50 -3.36
C GLY A 123 -3.98 0.83 -4.24
N LEU A 124 -3.91 0.48 -5.53
CA LEU A 124 -5.04 0.52 -6.44
C LEU A 124 -5.86 -0.76 -6.28
N VAL A 125 -7.15 -0.63 -6.01
CA VAL A 125 -8.06 -1.77 -5.84
C VAL A 125 -8.80 -2.05 -7.14
N ILE A 126 -8.69 -3.28 -7.62
CA ILE A 126 -9.36 -3.72 -8.84
C ILE A 126 -10.81 -4.06 -8.53
N GLY A 127 -11.74 -3.44 -9.26
CA GLY A 127 -13.18 -3.58 -9.06
C GLY A 127 -13.86 -4.63 -9.91
N ARG A 128 -13.26 -4.99 -11.04
CA ARG A 128 -13.73 -6.04 -11.95
C ARG A 128 -12.57 -6.75 -12.64
N GLU A 129 -12.85 -7.85 -13.32
CA GLU A 129 -11.80 -8.53 -14.08
C GLU A 129 -11.15 -7.59 -15.10
N LEU A 130 -9.82 -7.58 -15.09
CA LEU A 130 -8.96 -6.88 -16.03
C LEU A 130 -8.15 -7.93 -16.81
N PRO A 131 -8.63 -8.35 -18.02
CA PRO A 131 -8.02 -9.41 -18.82
C PRO A 131 -6.64 -9.04 -19.37
N VAL A 132 -5.83 -10.05 -19.67
CA VAL A 132 -4.61 -9.87 -20.48
C VAL A 132 -4.98 -9.28 -21.84
N GLY A 133 -4.21 -8.29 -22.29
CA GLY A 133 -4.42 -7.62 -23.58
C GLY A 133 -5.45 -6.48 -23.56
N THR A 134 -6.00 -6.13 -22.39
CA THR A 134 -6.90 -4.97 -22.28
C THR A 134 -6.15 -3.68 -22.63
N ASP A 135 -6.76 -2.83 -23.46
CA ASP A 135 -6.27 -1.48 -23.73
C ASP A 135 -6.74 -0.55 -22.59
N VAL A 136 -5.86 -0.33 -21.61
CA VAL A 136 -6.12 0.56 -20.47
C VAL A 136 -5.74 1.99 -20.86
N THR A 137 -6.65 2.93 -20.67
CA THR A 137 -6.47 4.35 -21.00
C THR A 137 -6.95 5.20 -19.82
N GLU A 138 -6.64 6.51 -19.83
CA GLU A 138 -7.19 7.47 -18.86
C GLU A 138 -8.74 7.46 -18.88
N GLY A 139 -9.34 7.23 -20.06
CA GLY A 139 -10.78 7.25 -20.23
C GLY A 139 -11.52 6.04 -19.64
N ASN A 140 -10.85 4.89 -19.48
CA ASN A 140 -11.46 3.68 -18.93
C ASN A 140 -10.82 3.17 -17.63
N LEU A 141 -9.86 3.91 -17.07
CA LEU A 141 -9.17 3.51 -15.83
C LEU A 141 -10.16 3.22 -14.69
N ALA A 142 -11.15 4.09 -14.50
CA ALA A 142 -12.18 3.97 -13.46
C ALA A 142 -13.12 2.76 -13.64
N GLU A 143 -13.11 2.12 -14.81
CA GLU A 143 -13.84 0.87 -15.00
C GLU A 143 -13.16 -0.31 -14.30
N PHE A 144 -11.84 -0.23 -14.08
CA PHE A 144 -11.02 -1.29 -13.52
C PHE A 144 -10.55 -0.96 -12.09
N VAL A 145 -10.10 0.27 -11.85
CA VAL A 145 -9.68 0.76 -10.53
C VAL A 145 -10.88 1.40 -9.85
N VAL A 146 -11.45 0.71 -8.87
CA VAL A 146 -12.68 1.12 -8.19
C VAL A 146 -12.40 1.92 -6.92
N GLY A 147 -11.18 1.86 -6.39
CA GLY A 147 -10.84 2.54 -5.16
C GLY A 147 -9.35 2.46 -4.83
N LEU A 148 -9.01 3.16 -3.76
CA LEU A 148 -7.67 3.29 -3.24
C LEU A 148 -7.61 2.78 -1.80
N VAL A 149 -6.46 2.22 -1.40
CA VAL A 149 -6.15 1.84 -0.03
C VAL A 149 -4.78 2.37 0.38
N LEU A 150 -4.65 2.75 1.64
CA LEU A 150 -3.36 3.01 2.26
C LEU A 150 -2.68 1.67 2.54
N THR A 151 -1.41 1.54 2.16
CA THR A 151 -0.62 0.34 2.42
C THR A 151 0.79 0.68 2.89
N ASN A 152 1.45 -0.30 3.52
CA ASN A 152 2.86 -0.21 3.87
C ASN A 152 3.58 -1.47 3.35
N ASP A 153 4.56 -1.30 2.45
CA ASP A 153 5.32 -2.41 1.88
C ASP A 153 6.55 -2.73 2.77
N ILE A 154 6.29 -3.34 3.92
CA ILE A 154 7.33 -3.74 4.89
C ILE A 154 8.36 -4.65 4.21
N SER A 155 9.63 -4.39 4.49
CA SER A 155 10.76 -4.95 3.73
C SER A 155 11.88 -5.45 4.65
N ALA A 156 12.31 -6.71 4.45
CA ALA A 156 13.51 -7.28 5.05
C ALA A 156 14.71 -7.04 4.12
N ARG A 157 15.45 -5.95 4.32
CA ARG A 157 16.49 -5.51 3.37
C ARG A 157 17.70 -6.46 3.31
N ASP A 158 18.07 -7.06 4.41
CA ASP A 158 19.13 -8.06 4.48
C ASP A 158 18.79 -9.39 3.80
N VAL A 159 17.48 -9.64 3.56
CA VAL A 159 17.00 -10.74 2.72
C VAL A 159 16.86 -10.31 1.25
N GLN A 160 16.39 -9.07 1.02
CA GLN A 160 16.13 -8.53 -0.31
C GLN A 160 17.39 -8.35 -1.15
N LEU A 161 18.37 -7.64 -0.59
CA LEU A 161 19.52 -7.16 -1.36
C LEU A 161 20.43 -8.29 -1.86
N PRO A 162 20.79 -9.30 -1.04
CA PRO A 162 21.63 -10.41 -1.50
C PRO A 162 20.95 -11.28 -2.57
N LYS A 163 19.66 -11.51 -2.45
CA LYS A 163 18.91 -12.39 -3.35
C LYS A 163 18.44 -11.70 -4.62
N GLN A 164 18.45 -10.37 -4.68
CA GLN A 164 17.95 -9.54 -5.79
C GLN A 164 16.53 -9.92 -6.23
N GLN A 165 15.73 -10.43 -5.31
CA GLN A 165 14.33 -10.77 -5.51
C GLN A 165 13.51 -10.32 -4.30
N PHE A 166 12.23 -9.99 -4.54
CA PHE A 166 11.42 -9.28 -3.56
C PHE A 166 10.37 -10.17 -2.89
N PHE A 167 10.04 -11.32 -3.46
CA PHE A 167 8.94 -12.14 -2.98
C PHE A 167 9.09 -12.52 -1.51
N GLU A 168 10.19 -13.15 -1.12
CA GLU A 168 10.45 -13.55 0.27
C GLU A 168 10.56 -12.32 1.19
N SER A 169 11.44 -11.39 0.83
CA SER A 169 11.77 -10.24 1.67
C SER A 169 10.60 -9.29 1.98
N LYS A 170 9.53 -9.37 1.20
CA LYS A 170 8.34 -8.52 1.30
C LYS A 170 7.05 -9.30 1.63
N SER A 171 7.13 -10.61 1.88
CA SER A 171 5.95 -11.47 2.01
C SER A 171 5.84 -12.22 3.32
N TYR A 172 6.64 -11.91 4.32
CA TYR A 172 6.40 -12.47 5.66
C TYR A 172 5.02 -12.06 6.17
N PRO A 173 4.39 -12.89 7.01
CA PRO A 173 3.13 -12.52 7.64
C PRO A 173 3.22 -11.11 8.25
N THR A 174 2.18 -10.30 8.09
CA THR A 174 2.07 -8.90 8.53
C THR A 174 2.88 -7.86 7.74
N PHE A 175 3.63 -8.25 6.70
CA PHE A 175 4.45 -7.31 5.91
C PHE A 175 3.66 -6.47 4.89
N THR A 176 2.33 -6.59 4.89
CA THR A 176 1.46 -5.76 4.05
C THR A 176 0.28 -5.22 4.88
N PRO A 177 0.51 -4.27 5.79
CA PRO A 177 -0.58 -3.53 6.41
C PRO A 177 -1.42 -2.83 5.35
N VAL A 178 -2.76 -2.99 5.38
CA VAL A 178 -3.72 -2.41 4.43
C VAL A 178 -4.91 -1.83 5.17
N GLY A 179 -5.31 -0.64 4.82
CA GLY A 179 -6.44 0.08 5.40
C GLY A 179 -6.01 1.33 6.17
N PRO A 180 -6.93 1.97 6.93
CA PRO A 180 -8.16 1.47 7.53
C PRO A 180 -9.34 1.31 6.57
N ALA A 181 -9.42 2.10 5.51
CA ALA A 181 -10.54 2.09 4.58
C ALA A 181 -10.12 1.64 3.18
N LEU A 182 -11.06 1.01 2.48
CA LEU A 182 -11.13 1.02 1.02
C LEU A 182 -11.94 2.25 0.61
N VAL A 183 -11.26 3.24 0.03
CA VAL A 183 -11.88 4.48 -0.43
C VAL A 183 -12.26 4.32 -1.89
N LEU A 184 -13.55 4.14 -2.15
CA LEU A 184 -14.07 4.10 -3.52
C LEU A 184 -13.97 5.48 -4.14
N VAL A 185 -13.50 5.51 -5.38
CA VAL A 185 -13.27 6.74 -6.16
C VAL A 185 -13.92 6.64 -7.53
N ASP A 186 -14.38 7.76 -8.05
CA ASP A 186 -14.88 7.87 -9.43
C ASP A 186 -13.75 8.31 -10.40
N ALA A 187 -14.12 8.52 -11.66
CA ALA A 187 -13.17 8.90 -12.70
C ALA A 187 -12.53 10.27 -12.46
N ASP A 188 -13.26 11.21 -11.87
CA ASP A 188 -12.73 12.55 -11.61
C ASP A 188 -11.82 12.55 -10.38
N GLU A 189 -12.13 11.74 -9.38
CA GLU A 189 -11.30 11.53 -8.21
C GLU A 189 -10.00 10.79 -8.57
N LEU A 190 -10.05 9.80 -9.48
CA LEU A 190 -8.84 9.12 -9.97
C LEU A 190 -7.88 10.05 -10.72
N LYS A 191 -8.37 11.07 -11.42
CA LYS A 191 -7.51 12.09 -12.04
C LYS A 191 -6.68 12.87 -11.02
N ARG A 192 -7.15 12.93 -9.77
CA ARG A 192 -6.47 13.57 -8.65
C ARG A 192 -5.45 12.68 -7.95
N PHE A 193 -5.17 11.48 -8.48
CA PHE A 193 -4.18 10.54 -7.91
C PHE A 193 -2.81 11.23 -7.69
N GLY A 194 -2.39 12.12 -8.59
CA GLY A 194 -1.16 12.89 -8.47
C GLY A 194 -1.12 13.83 -7.25
N GLU A 195 -2.27 14.30 -6.76
CA GLU A 195 -2.37 15.22 -5.63
C GLU A 195 -2.23 14.52 -4.27
N LEU A 196 -2.22 13.18 -4.23
CA LEU A 196 -2.06 12.41 -2.99
C LEU A 196 -0.70 12.68 -2.37
N ARG A 197 -0.70 12.97 -1.08
CA ARG A 197 0.49 13.09 -0.24
C ARG A 197 0.65 11.83 0.60
N LEU A 198 1.80 11.18 0.44
CA LEU A 198 2.19 10.01 1.23
C LEU A 198 3.04 10.48 2.40
N ARG A 199 2.63 10.12 3.62
CA ARG A 199 3.36 10.48 4.84
C ARG A 199 3.51 9.27 5.76
N LEU A 200 4.71 9.08 6.28
CA LEU A 200 5.01 8.06 7.27
C LEU A 200 5.89 8.66 8.38
N SER A 201 5.57 8.33 9.62
CA SER A 201 6.39 8.62 10.78
C SER A 201 6.70 7.34 11.57
N VAL A 202 7.85 7.32 12.23
CA VAL A 202 8.24 6.30 13.20
C VAL A 202 8.44 7.00 14.53
N ASN A 203 7.71 6.59 15.57
CA ASN A 203 7.72 7.20 16.91
C ASN A 203 7.50 8.74 16.85
N GLY A 204 6.56 9.17 15.99
CA GLY A 204 6.23 10.59 15.78
C GLY A 204 7.26 11.38 14.94
N LYS A 205 8.40 10.78 14.57
CA LYS A 205 9.39 11.42 13.70
C LYS A 205 9.06 11.12 12.23
N VAL A 206 8.77 12.16 11.46
CA VAL A 206 8.49 12.02 10.01
C VAL A 206 9.70 11.45 9.29
N ARG A 207 9.48 10.41 8.51
CA ARG A 207 10.44 9.71 7.67
C ARG A 207 10.17 9.94 6.19
N GLN A 208 8.92 9.78 5.78
CA GLN A 208 8.48 10.01 4.41
C GLN A 208 7.41 11.11 4.39
N ASN A 209 7.49 12.02 3.43
CA ASN A 209 6.48 13.06 3.19
C ASN A 209 6.65 13.60 1.76
N MET A 210 5.86 13.09 0.82
CA MET A 210 5.98 13.42 -0.60
C MET A 210 4.61 13.43 -1.28
N VAL A 211 4.42 14.34 -2.21
CA VAL A 211 3.29 14.33 -3.14
C VAL A 211 3.64 13.43 -4.34
N VAL A 212 2.66 12.71 -4.86
CA VAL A 212 2.83 11.80 -5.98
C VAL A 212 3.27 12.52 -7.25
N GLU A 213 2.62 13.67 -7.55
CA GLU A 213 2.88 14.44 -8.77
C GLU A 213 4.33 14.93 -8.84
N GLY A 214 4.93 14.75 -10.01
CA GLY A 214 6.32 15.14 -10.27
C GLY A 214 7.38 14.18 -9.71
N ASP A 215 7.00 13.17 -8.92
CA ASP A 215 7.94 12.18 -8.38
C ASP A 215 7.66 10.75 -8.88
N ILE A 216 6.40 10.38 -9.15
CA ILE A 216 6.06 9.06 -9.69
C ILE A 216 6.57 8.89 -11.12
N LEU A 217 7.19 7.73 -11.41
CA LEU A 217 7.76 7.42 -12.74
C LEU A 217 6.72 6.81 -13.68
N PHE A 218 5.93 5.87 -13.18
CA PHE A 218 4.94 5.13 -13.95
C PHE A 218 3.58 5.19 -13.22
N PRO A 219 2.73 6.16 -13.60
CA PRO A 219 1.41 6.34 -13.00
C PRO A 219 0.46 5.16 -13.32
N PRO A 220 -0.73 5.10 -12.68
CA PRO A 220 -1.65 3.95 -12.73
C PRO A 220 -1.95 3.40 -14.13
N VAL A 221 -2.21 4.26 -15.11
CA VAL A 221 -2.51 3.81 -16.50
C VAL A 221 -1.32 3.07 -17.08
N GLN A 222 -0.11 3.64 -16.99
CA GLN A 222 1.10 3.02 -17.55
C GLN A 222 1.43 1.69 -16.84
N ALA A 223 1.25 1.65 -15.52
CA ALA A 223 1.45 0.44 -14.73
C ALA A 223 0.49 -0.67 -15.19
N LEU A 224 -0.81 -0.38 -15.29
CA LEU A 224 -1.79 -1.38 -15.72
C LEU A 224 -1.60 -1.80 -17.17
N GLN A 225 -1.30 -0.87 -18.09
CA GLN A 225 -0.95 -1.19 -19.49
C GLN A 225 0.22 -2.17 -19.59
N ALA A 226 1.23 -2.01 -18.74
CA ALA A 226 2.37 -2.92 -18.72
C ALA A 226 2.01 -4.27 -18.09
N LEU A 227 1.25 -4.27 -17.00
CA LEU A 227 0.88 -5.46 -16.25
C LEU A 227 -0.04 -6.38 -17.06
N VAL A 228 -1.04 -5.82 -17.74
CA VAL A 228 -2.00 -6.62 -18.55
C VAL A 228 -1.38 -7.27 -19.80
N LYS A 229 -0.14 -6.97 -20.14
CA LYS A 229 0.58 -7.70 -21.18
C LYS A 229 0.83 -9.17 -20.82
N PHE A 230 0.88 -9.49 -19.52
CA PHE A 230 1.25 -10.84 -19.06
C PHE A 230 0.42 -11.36 -17.86
N GLN A 231 -0.30 -10.49 -17.18
CA GLN A 231 -1.04 -10.86 -15.97
C GLN A 231 -2.46 -10.31 -16.02
N LYS A 232 -3.46 -11.16 -15.82
CA LYS A 232 -4.82 -10.71 -15.54
C LYS A 232 -4.98 -10.36 -14.07
N LEU A 233 -5.83 -9.39 -13.75
CA LEU A 233 -6.28 -9.09 -12.40
C LEU A 233 -7.79 -9.35 -12.26
N GLU A 234 -8.23 -9.53 -11.02
CA GLU A 234 -9.63 -9.79 -10.69
C GLU A 234 -10.10 -8.81 -9.61
N ALA A 235 -11.42 -8.67 -9.46
CA ALA A 235 -11.97 -7.84 -8.39
C ALA A 235 -11.43 -8.26 -7.01
N GLY A 236 -11.02 -7.28 -6.21
CA GLY A 236 -10.38 -7.49 -4.91
C GLY A 236 -8.86 -7.64 -4.95
N ASP A 237 -8.23 -7.78 -6.14
CA ASP A 237 -6.78 -7.71 -6.26
C ASP A 237 -6.29 -6.28 -6.05
N ILE A 238 -5.04 -6.12 -5.59
CA ILE A 238 -4.42 -4.81 -5.37
C ILE A 238 -3.10 -4.67 -6.11
N LEU A 239 -2.85 -3.46 -6.62
CA LEU A 239 -1.57 -3.04 -7.17
C LEU A 239 -1.00 -1.92 -6.30
N LEU A 240 0.12 -2.18 -5.62
CA LEU A 240 0.90 -1.21 -4.87
C LEU A 240 1.74 -0.36 -5.83
N THR A 241 1.75 0.96 -5.63
CA THR A 241 2.29 1.91 -6.63
C THR A 241 3.72 2.37 -6.35
N GLY A 242 4.40 1.76 -5.38
CA GLY A 242 5.74 2.15 -4.97
C GLY A 242 5.74 3.25 -3.89
N THR A 243 6.90 3.50 -3.35
CA THR A 243 7.13 4.42 -2.22
C THR A 243 8.08 5.56 -2.61
N PRO A 244 7.92 6.79 -2.05
CA PRO A 244 8.86 7.89 -2.22
C PRO A 244 10.10 7.74 -1.33
N VAL A 245 11.04 8.69 -1.41
CA VAL A 245 12.23 8.81 -0.57
C VAL A 245 11.88 8.81 0.92
N GLY A 246 12.84 8.37 1.75
CA GLY A 246 12.78 8.42 3.22
C GLY A 246 12.58 7.06 3.87
N THR A 247 12.73 5.95 3.12
CA THR A 247 12.86 4.60 3.69
C THR A 247 14.13 4.51 4.55
N ALA A 248 14.24 3.50 5.39
CA ALA A 248 15.47 3.31 6.17
C ALA A 248 16.66 2.96 5.27
N LEU A 249 16.41 2.22 4.19
CA LEU A 249 17.44 1.93 3.20
C LEU A 249 17.82 3.18 2.44
N THR A 250 19.07 3.63 2.60
CA THR A 250 19.68 4.67 1.80
C THR A 250 21.10 4.28 1.44
N THR A 251 21.50 4.59 0.22
CA THR A 251 22.90 4.40 -0.22
C THR A 251 23.67 5.73 -0.28
N HIS A 252 23.02 6.84 0.12
CA HIS A 252 23.54 8.18 -0.08
C HIS A 252 23.98 8.45 -1.52
N GLY A 253 23.22 7.87 -2.48
CA GLY A 253 23.48 7.99 -3.91
C GLY A 253 24.57 7.04 -4.47
N ILE A 254 25.13 6.14 -3.66
CA ILE A 254 26.18 5.20 -4.08
C ILE A 254 25.73 3.77 -3.79
N ALA A 255 25.29 3.05 -4.81
CA ALA A 255 24.94 1.65 -4.69
C ALA A 255 26.18 0.73 -4.56
N PRO A 256 26.18 -0.28 -3.66
CA PRO A 256 27.28 -1.22 -3.53
C PRO A 256 27.46 -2.06 -4.81
N LYS A 257 28.71 -2.35 -5.16
CA LYS A 257 29.09 -3.14 -6.35
C LYS A 257 29.69 -4.49 -5.94
N GLY A 258 28.99 -5.56 -6.33
CA GLY A 258 29.43 -6.92 -6.04
C GLY A 258 29.25 -7.34 -4.57
N ASP A 259 29.46 -8.64 -4.30
CA ASP A 259 29.10 -9.29 -3.03
C ASP A 259 29.88 -8.77 -1.82
N LEU A 260 31.17 -8.44 -1.98
CA LEU A 260 31.99 -7.92 -0.89
C LEU A 260 31.57 -6.55 -0.43
N GLU A 261 31.29 -5.63 -1.36
CA GLU A 261 30.78 -4.30 -1.02
C GLU A 261 29.39 -4.40 -0.43
N LEU A 262 28.55 -5.30 -0.94
CA LEU A 262 27.21 -5.54 -0.40
C LEU A 262 27.28 -6.04 1.04
N GLY A 263 28.13 -7.02 1.35
CA GLY A 263 28.33 -7.53 2.71
C GLY A 263 28.78 -6.43 3.68
N ALA A 264 29.76 -5.63 3.28
CA ALA A 264 30.23 -4.49 4.08
C ALA A 264 29.13 -3.41 4.26
N PHE A 265 28.38 -3.15 3.21
CA PHE A 265 27.25 -2.21 3.24
C PHE A 265 26.17 -2.68 4.22
N LEU A 266 25.74 -3.94 4.15
CA LEU A 266 24.71 -4.50 5.05
C LEU A 266 25.15 -4.45 6.52
N SER A 267 26.43 -4.77 6.80
CA SER A 267 27.00 -4.67 8.15
C SER A 267 26.98 -3.24 8.65
N ALA A 268 27.39 -2.27 7.81
CA ALA A 268 27.37 -0.86 8.16
C ALA A 268 25.94 -0.34 8.37
N GLN A 269 24.97 -0.78 7.58
CA GLN A 269 23.55 -0.45 7.78
C GLN A 269 23.07 -0.96 9.15
N ALA A 270 23.38 -2.21 9.50
CA ALA A 270 22.95 -2.80 10.76
C ALA A 270 23.57 -2.11 11.99
N GLU A 271 24.84 -1.68 11.89
CA GLU A 271 25.57 -1.06 13.01
C GLU A 271 25.30 0.45 13.17
N LYS A 272 25.09 1.18 12.08
CA LYS A 272 25.16 2.63 12.06
C LYS A 272 23.90 3.35 11.61
N ASN A 273 22.94 2.65 11.01
CA ASN A 273 21.72 3.27 10.53
C ASN A 273 20.57 3.12 11.54
N PRO A 274 20.22 4.16 12.30
CA PRO A 274 19.20 4.09 13.35
C PRO A 274 17.76 4.18 12.77
N ASN A 275 17.61 4.21 11.44
CA ASN A 275 16.31 4.41 10.81
C ASN A 275 15.56 3.10 10.57
N TYR A 276 16.25 1.94 10.63
CA TYR A 276 15.55 0.65 10.60
C TYR A 276 14.64 0.48 11.82
N LEU A 277 13.60 -0.31 11.63
CA LEU A 277 12.59 -0.55 12.65
C LEU A 277 13.10 -1.45 13.77
N HIS A 278 12.80 -1.09 15.00
CA HIS A 278 13.15 -1.79 16.23
C HIS A 278 11.90 -2.28 16.96
N ASP A 279 12.08 -3.21 17.88
CA ASP A 279 11.00 -3.71 18.73
C ASP A 279 10.32 -2.57 19.49
N GLY A 280 8.99 -2.53 19.47
CA GLY A 280 8.19 -1.48 20.08
C GLY A 280 8.04 -0.20 19.26
N ASP A 281 8.71 -0.05 18.11
CA ASP A 281 8.51 1.11 17.25
C ASP A 281 7.07 1.22 16.77
N VAL A 282 6.56 2.44 16.76
CA VAL A 282 5.22 2.77 16.27
C VAL A 282 5.33 3.43 14.91
N ILE A 283 4.79 2.75 13.90
CA ILE A 283 4.69 3.27 12.54
C ILE A 283 3.31 3.90 12.36
N GLU A 284 3.27 5.16 11.97
CA GLU A 284 2.02 5.84 11.62
C GLU A 284 2.10 6.34 10.19
N THR A 285 1.11 5.97 9.36
CA THR A 285 1.05 6.32 7.94
C THR A 285 -0.26 6.99 7.60
N THR A 286 -0.21 7.95 6.68
CA THR A 286 -1.37 8.61 6.10
C THR A 286 -1.16 8.83 4.61
N VAL A 287 -2.25 8.75 3.84
CA VAL A 287 -2.31 9.18 2.44
C VAL A 287 -3.59 9.97 2.23
N ALA A 288 -3.46 11.22 1.81
CA ALA A 288 -4.59 12.10 1.53
C ALA A 288 -4.19 13.18 0.52
N THR A 289 -5.17 13.80 -0.12
CA THR A 289 -4.97 15.10 -0.79
C THR A 289 -4.88 16.21 0.25
N ASP A 290 -4.13 17.28 -0.03
CA ASP A 290 -3.91 18.37 0.95
C ASP A 290 -5.22 19.11 1.32
N ASP A 291 -6.25 19.04 0.48
CA ASP A 291 -7.59 19.56 0.75
C ASP A 291 -8.53 18.56 1.48
N GLY A 292 -8.05 17.33 1.70
CA GLY A 292 -8.82 16.27 2.37
C GLY A 292 -9.96 15.68 1.55
N ALA A 293 -10.08 16.00 0.25
CA ALA A 293 -11.15 15.47 -0.60
C ALA A 293 -11.02 13.95 -0.84
N ILE A 294 -9.79 13.46 -0.88
CA ILE A 294 -9.47 12.02 -0.85
C ILE A 294 -8.61 11.80 0.39
N ASP A 295 -9.10 10.99 1.32
CA ASP A 295 -8.39 10.64 2.57
C ASP A 295 -8.51 9.13 2.79
N LEU A 296 -7.39 8.43 2.78
CA LEU A 296 -7.33 6.98 2.98
C LEU A 296 -7.28 6.58 4.47
N GLY A 297 -7.32 7.56 5.35
CA GLY A 297 -7.29 7.40 6.80
C GLY A 297 -5.90 7.26 7.38
N VAL A 298 -5.85 6.82 8.64
CA VAL A 298 -4.62 6.64 9.41
C VAL A 298 -4.40 5.17 9.71
N GLN A 299 -3.22 4.67 9.38
CA GLN A 299 -2.76 3.34 9.76
C GLN A 299 -1.71 3.47 10.86
N ARG A 300 -1.81 2.65 11.91
CA ARG A 300 -0.90 2.68 13.05
C ARG A 300 -0.54 1.26 13.49
N ASN A 301 0.69 0.86 13.22
CA ASN A 301 1.20 -0.48 13.49
C ASN A 301 2.33 -0.42 14.52
N VAL A 302 2.41 -1.44 15.38
CA VAL A 302 3.53 -1.61 16.32
C VAL A 302 4.44 -2.71 15.79
N VAL A 303 5.74 -2.47 15.85
CA VAL A 303 6.75 -3.47 15.47
C VAL A 303 6.97 -4.41 16.65
N VAL A 304 6.93 -5.72 16.36
CA VAL A 304 7.14 -6.77 17.36
C VAL A 304 8.21 -7.75 16.85
N TYR A 305 9.21 -8.02 17.66
CA TYR A 305 10.25 -9.02 17.37
C TYR A 305 9.83 -10.40 17.86
N LYS A 306 9.85 -11.39 16.98
CA LYS A 306 9.59 -12.81 17.32
C LYS A 306 10.66 -13.71 16.74
#